data_94f4db40300e29147e4d0e40b5780c96
#
_entry.id   94f4db40300e29147e4d0e40b5780c96
#
_cell.length_a   1.000
_cell.length_b   1.000
_cell.length_c   1.000
_cell.angle_alpha   90.00
_cell.angle_beta   90.00
_cell.angle_gamma   90.00
#
_symmetry.space_group_name_H-M   'P 1'
#
loop_
_entity.id
_entity.type
_entity.pdbx_description
1 polymer ?
#
loop_
_entity_poly.entity_id
_entity_poly.type
_entity_poly.pdbx_seq_one_letter_code
_entity_poly.pdbx_strand_id
1 'polypeptide(L)'
;MKYASKSIASKWRKTGWMLEDSSLRPFVPETRLFTGVNLEAMLGRYAVLYFKPSRGTGGKKITRIERSPAGGYRMKGTGGTRNGLSTDELYARLKSLTGGKRYLLQRGIDLALTGGSPFDLRVMTQKDGGRWVTTALFAKIGKKGKVVTNYHSGGRVAAFKDAMKGAGYSDSSIGEAYRRLGFLGEAAGACFDRHLDGFREIGLDVAIDKEGRFWILEANTRPQYYPLKNVDRSAYRRISDYAKKYGRGKRR
;
A
#
# COMPACT_ATOMS: atom_id res chain seq x y z
N MET A 1 28.37 5.06 8.60
CA MET A 1 27.71 6.02 7.68
C MET A 1 26.30 6.28 8.18
N LYS A 2 25.87 7.55 8.28
CA LYS A 2 24.51 7.94 8.66
C LYS A 2 23.54 7.63 7.51
N TYR A 3 22.31 7.21 7.85
CA TYR A 3 21.26 6.95 6.84
C TYR A 3 20.95 8.21 6.01
N ALA A 4 21.16 8.11 4.71
CA ALA A 4 21.17 9.24 3.77
C ALA A 4 20.02 9.19 2.74
N SER A 5 18.83 8.65 3.09
CA SER A 5 17.66 8.71 2.23
C SER A 5 16.60 9.63 2.81
N LYS A 6 15.99 10.45 1.97
CA LYS A 6 14.82 11.27 2.33
C LYS A 6 13.66 10.39 2.76
N SER A 7 12.80 10.93 3.63
CA SER A 7 11.58 10.25 4.06
C SER A 7 10.42 11.23 4.18
N ILE A 8 9.28 10.85 3.64
CA ILE A 8 8.04 11.64 3.68
C ILE A 8 6.94 10.83 4.34
N ALA A 9 6.41 11.36 5.43
CA ALA A 9 5.34 10.73 6.19
C ALA A 9 3.95 10.92 5.55
N SER A 10 3.73 11.99 4.78
CA SER A 10 2.42 12.32 4.19
C SER A 10 2.05 11.39 3.04
N LYS A 11 1.04 10.54 3.26
CA LYS A 11 0.44 9.71 2.21
C LYS A 11 -0.19 10.59 1.13
N TRP A 12 -0.90 11.65 1.52
CA TRP A 12 -1.54 12.59 0.60
C TRP A 12 -0.55 13.18 -0.41
N ARG A 13 0.58 13.71 0.08
CA ARG A 13 1.61 14.28 -0.80
C ARG A 13 2.16 13.25 -1.78
N LYS A 14 2.50 12.06 -1.30
CA LYS A 14 3.03 10.97 -2.14
C LYS A 14 2.00 10.49 -3.17
N THR A 15 0.72 10.40 -2.78
CA THR A 15 -0.37 10.06 -3.70
C THR A 15 -0.55 11.14 -4.77
N GLY A 16 -0.48 12.43 -4.38
CA GLY A 16 -0.56 13.55 -5.33
C GLY A 16 0.50 13.45 -6.41
N TRP A 17 1.76 13.24 -6.03
CA TRP A 17 2.85 13.07 -6.98
C TRP A 17 2.62 11.93 -7.99
N MET A 18 2.14 10.78 -7.51
CA MET A 18 1.83 9.65 -8.40
C MET A 18 0.61 9.92 -9.32
N LEU A 19 -0.33 10.75 -8.89
CA LEU A 19 -1.49 11.17 -9.70
C LEU A 19 -1.11 12.21 -10.78
N GLU A 20 -0.06 12.98 -10.58
CA GLU A 20 0.50 13.93 -11.57
C GLU A 20 1.28 13.19 -12.67
N ASP A 21 1.81 12.00 -12.38
CA ASP A 21 2.57 11.18 -13.32
C ASP A 21 1.64 10.32 -14.19
N SER A 22 1.68 10.51 -15.50
CA SER A 22 0.82 9.80 -16.47
C SER A 22 1.04 8.30 -16.50
N SER A 23 2.25 7.81 -16.18
CA SER A 23 2.59 6.38 -16.15
C SER A 23 2.12 5.69 -14.88
N LEU A 24 1.92 6.42 -13.78
CA LEU A 24 1.50 5.90 -12.48
C LEU A 24 0.01 6.12 -12.20
N ARG A 25 -0.55 7.25 -12.68
CA ARG A 25 -1.95 7.64 -12.43
C ARG A 25 -2.97 6.52 -12.66
N PRO A 26 -2.89 5.71 -13.73
CA PRO A 26 -3.86 4.64 -13.98
C PRO A 26 -3.88 3.54 -12.91
N PHE A 27 -2.80 3.44 -12.13
CA PHE A 27 -2.62 2.43 -11.09
C PHE A 27 -2.92 2.95 -9.67
N VAL A 28 -3.24 4.23 -9.51
CA VAL A 28 -3.54 4.82 -8.20
C VAL A 28 -5.03 4.82 -7.96
N PRO A 29 -5.56 4.13 -6.91
CA PRO A 29 -6.97 4.18 -6.58
C PRO A 29 -7.41 5.61 -6.27
N GLU A 30 -8.62 6.00 -6.68
CA GLU A 30 -9.16 7.31 -6.33
C GLU A 30 -8.99 7.55 -4.83
N THR A 31 -8.33 8.66 -4.51
CA THR A 31 -8.01 9.05 -3.15
C THR A 31 -8.33 10.54 -2.98
N ARG A 32 -9.13 10.88 -1.97
CA ARG A 32 -9.52 12.26 -1.65
C ARG A 32 -9.23 12.58 -0.19
N LEU A 33 -9.12 13.87 0.11
CA LEU A 33 -9.13 14.34 1.49
C LEU A 33 -10.51 14.08 2.11
N PHE A 34 -10.54 13.69 3.38
CA PHE A 34 -11.78 13.50 4.11
C PHE A 34 -12.48 14.84 4.34
N THR A 35 -13.63 15.01 3.72
CA THR A 35 -14.65 16.04 3.93
C THR A 35 -16.02 15.38 3.79
N GLY A 36 -17.10 16.03 4.23
CA GLY A 36 -18.47 15.54 4.02
C GLY A 36 -18.77 15.34 2.53
N VAL A 37 -18.52 16.37 1.72
CA VAL A 37 -18.73 16.33 0.26
C VAL A 37 -17.96 15.19 -0.41
N ASN A 38 -16.71 15.00 -0.05
CA ASN A 38 -15.90 13.91 -0.62
C ASN A 38 -16.37 12.53 -0.14
N LEU A 39 -16.85 12.41 1.11
CA LEU A 39 -17.41 11.17 1.63
C LEU A 39 -18.65 10.77 0.82
N GLU A 40 -19.63 11.65 0.70
CA GLU A 40 -20.85 11.41 -0.06
C GLU A 40 -20.57 11.04 -1.52
N ALA A 41 -19.74 11.85 -2.20
CA ALA A 41 -19.37 11.60 -3.59
C ALA A 41 -18.70 10.23 -3.79
N MET A 42 -17.85 9.80 -2.87
CA MET A 42 -17.18 8.51 -2.96
C MET A 42 -18.09 7.34 -2.54
N LEU A 43 -18.99 7.53 -1.56
CA LEU A 43 -19.98 6.52 -1.17
C LEU A 43 -21.00 6.26 -2.28
N GLY A 44 -21.33 7.27 -3.09
CA GLY A 44 -22.18 7.11 -4.28
C GLY A 44 -21.53 6.28 -5.39
N ARG A 45 -20.19 6.26 -5.46
CA ARG A 45 -19.43 5.62 -6.55
C ARG A 45 -18.85 4.25 -6.21
N TYR A 46 -18.53 3.99 -4.94
CA TYR A 46 -17.77 2.81 -4.52
C TYR A 46 -18.46 2.05 -3.39
N ALA A 47 -18.56 0.74 -3.56
CA ALA A 47 -19.11 -0.15 -2.53
C ALA A 47 -18.24 -0.21 -1.27
N VAL A 48 -16.93 0.01 -1.41
CA VAL A 48 -15.96 -0.03 -0.30
C VAL A 48 -15.05 1.18 -0.35
N LEU A 49 -14.85 1.81 0.81
CA LEU A 49 -13.86 2.86 1.03
C LEU A 49 -12.94 2.50 2.19
N TYR A 50 -11.71 2.99 2.12
CA TYR A 50 -10.77 3.00 3.24
C TYR A 50 -10.56 4.42 3.75
N PHE A 51 -10.86 4.63 5.01
CA PHE A 51 -10.57 5.87 5.74
C PHE A 51 -9.26 5.69 6.52
N LYS A 52 -8.26 6.51 6.23
CA LYS A 52 -6.90 6.35 6.76
C LYS A 52 -6.22 7.67 7.08
N PRO A 53 -5.40 7.76 8.16
CA PRO A 53 -4.68 8.99 8.46
C PRO A 53 -3.68 9.33 7.35
N SER A 54 -3.55 10.62 7.01
CA SER A 54 -2.57 11.09 6.02
C SER A 54 -1.12 10.85 6.47
N ARG A 55 -0.89 10.79 7.79
CA ARG A 55 0.41 10.44 8.40
C ARG A 55 0.23 9.24 9.32
N GLY A 56 1.19 8.35 9.36
CA GLY A 56 1.19 7.14 10.19
C GLY A 56 1.69 5.92 9.44
N THR A 57 2.01 4.87 10.18
CA THR A 57 2.62 3.63 9.70
C THR A 57 1.90 2.41 10.25
N GLY A 58 2.16 1.23 9.67
CA GLY A 58 1.70 -0.05 10.23
C GLY A 58 0.20 -0.31 10.10
N GLY A 59 -0.54 0.40 9.25
CA GLY A 59 -1.98 0.21 9.07
C GLY A 59 -2.84 0.61 10.28
N LYS A 60 -2.24 1.27 11.28
CA LYS A 60 -2.98 1.72 12.47
C LYS A 60 -4.03 2.78 12.10
N LYS A 61 -5.19 2.72 12.76
CA LYS A 61 -6.32 3.66 12.57
C LYS A 61 -6.90 3.67 11.15
N ILE A 62 -6.77 2.58 10.41
CA ILE A 62 -7.49 2.38 9.15
C ILE A 62 -8.88 1.85 9.46
N THR A 63 -9.90 2.45 8.86
CA THR A 63 -11.30 2.01 8.93
C THR A 63 -11.75 1.64 7.52
N ARG A 64 -12.30 0.45 7.37
CA ARG A 64 -13.02 0.01 6.17
C ARG A 64 -14.47 0.42 6.31
N ILE A 65 -15.00 1.02 5.26
CA ILE A 65 -16.39 1.47 5.14
C ILE A 65 -16.99 0.73 3.97
N GLU A 66 -18.18 0.15 4.15
CA GLU A 66 -18.90 -0.55 3.11
C GLU A 66 -20.41 -0.31 3.22
N ARG A 67 -21.10 -0.36 2.08
CA ARG A 67 -22.57 -0.35 2.07
C ARG A 67 -23.07 -1.65 2.69
N SER A 68 -24.04 -1.55 3.59
CA SER A 68 -24.66 -2.72 4.20
C SER A 68 -25.81 -3.25 3.31
N PRO A 69 -25.93 -4.57 3.10
CA PRO A 69 -27.10 -5.12 2.42
C PRO A 69 -28.42 -4.82 3.13
N ALA A 70 -28.37 -4.65 4.45
CA ALA A 70 -29.54 -4.29 5.29
C ALA A 70 -29.84 -2.77 5.31
N GLY A 71 -29.22 -2.01 4.42
CA GLY A 71 -29.31 -0.54 4.38
C GLY A 71 -28.23 0.15 5.23
N GLY A 72 -27.95 1.42 4.87
CA GLY A 72 -26.93 2.22 5.53
C GLY A 72 -25.50 1.73 5.29
N TYR A 73 -24.61 2.06 6.20
CA TYR A 73 -23.18 1.77 6.10
C TYR A 73 -22.67 0.96 7.28
N ARG A 74 -21.71 0.11 6.97
CA ARG A 74 -20.90 -0.62 7.96
C ARG A 74 -19.51 -0.01 8.01
N MET A 75 -19.00 0.28 9.20
CA MET A 75 -17.61 0.64 9.41
C MET A 75 -16.90 -0.40 10.28
N LYS A 76 -15.67 -0.79 9.90
CA LYS A 76 -14.84 -1.73 10.65
C LYS A 76 -13.42 -1.16 10.78
N GLY A 77 -12.95 -1.01 12.01
CA GLY A 77 -11.63 -0.45 12.32
C GLY A 77 -11.11 -0.88 13.68
N THR A 78 -10.10 -0.18 14.18
CA THR A 78 -9.50 -0.46 15.52
C THR A 78 -10.48 -0.32 16.68
N GLY A 79 -11.53 0.49 16.52
CA GLY A 79 -12.62 0.66 17.51
C GLY A 79 -13.77 -0.35 17.39
N GLY A 80 -13.56 -1.46 16.64
CA GLY A 80 -14.59 -2.48 16.42
C GLY A 80 -15.38 -2.28 15.13
N THR A 81 -16.55 -2.92 15.08
CA THR A 81 -17.47 -2.87 13.94
C THR A 81 -18.75 -2.15 14.36
N ARG A 82 -19.30 -1.33 13.45
CA ARG A 82 -20.61 -0.70 13.58
C ARG A 82 -21.38 -0.89 12.29
N ASN A 83 -22.68 -1.15 12.38
CA ASN A 83 -23.56 -1.43 11.25
C ASN A 83 -24.73 -0.44 11.22
N GLY A 84 -25.41 -0.33 10.08
CA GLY A 84 -26.67 0.42 9.94
C GLY A 84 -26.52 1.92 10.08
N LEU A 85 -25.33 2.47 9.89
CA LEU A 85 -25.10 3.91 10.02
C LEU A 85 -25.69 4.66 8.82
N SER A 86 -26.41 5.74 9.06
CA SER A 86 -26.72 6.76 8.07
C SER A 86 -25.44 7.47 7.60
N THR A 87 -25.50 8.24 6.53
CA THR A 87 -24.37 9.04 6.04
C THR A 87 -23.89 10.05 7.09
N ASP A 88 -24.83 10.71 7.76
CA ASP A 88 -24.51 11.71 8.78
C ASP A 88 -23.88 11.11 10.03
N GLU A 89 -24.41 9.99 10.51
CA GLU A 89 -23.81 9.25 11.64
C GLU A 89 -22.41 8.74 11.29
N LEU A 90 -22.23 8.20 10.07
CA LEU A 90 -20.94 7.77 9.58
C LEU A 90 -19.95 8.94 9.54
N TYR A 91 -20.36 10.09 8.96
CA TYR A 91 -19.53 11.29 8.91
C TYR A 91 -19.14 11.77 10.31
N ALA A 92 -20.09 11.91 11.22
CA ALA A 92 -19.84 12.36 12.58
C ALA A 92 -18.83 11.45 13.31
N ARG A 93 -18.98 10.13 13.17
CA ARG A 93 -18.04 9.16 13.77
C ARG A 93 -16.66 9.23 13.15
N LEU A 94 -16.56 9.29 11.82
CA LEU A 94 -15.27 9.43 11.14
C LEU A 94 -14.58 10.73 11.52
N LYS A 95 -15.33 11.84 11.62
CA LYS A 95 -14.82 13.15 12.06
C LYS A 95 -14.25 13.07 13.49
N SER A 96 -14.96 12.43 14.41
CA SER A 96 -14.47 12.19 15.77
C SER A 96 -13.15 11.39 15.76
N LEU A 97 -13.02 10.34 14.92
CA LEU A 97 -11.80 9.54 14.83
C LEU A 97 -10.58 10.33 14.30
N THR A 98 -10.78 11.45 13.60
CA THR A 98 -9.65 12.26 13.11
C THR A 98 -8.83 12.89 14.22
N GLY A 99 -9.47 13.27 15.32
CA GLY A 99 -8.85 14.06 16.40
C GLY A 99 -8.17 15.33 15.85
N GLY A 100 -8.80 16.01 14.91
CA GLY A 100 -8.28 17.21 14.24
C GLY A 100 -7.17 16.95 13.19
N LYS A 101 -6.79 15.70 12.95
CA LYS A 101 -5.75 15.33 11.99
C LYS A 101 -6.33 15.13 10.59
N ARG A 102 -5.46 15.32 9.59
CA ARG A 102 -5.84 15.08 8.20
C ARG A 102 -5.97 13.59 7.90
N TYR A 103 -7.11 13.21 7.33
CA TYR A 103 -7.42 11.86 6.88
C TYR A 103 -7.75 11.82 5.40
N LEU A 104 -7.67 10.64 4.82
CA LEU A 104 -7.94 10.34 3.42
C LEU A 104 -9.08 9.34 3.31
N LEU A 105 -9.86 9.48 2.26
CA LEU A 105 -10.75 8.46 1.73
C LEU A 105 -10.08 7.86 0.50
N GLN A 106 -10.01 6.55 0.42
CA GLN A 106 -9.47 5.84 -0.74
C GLN A 106 -10.45 4.76 -1.18
N ARG A 107 -10.67 4.64 -2.49
CA ARG A 107 -11.43 3.53 -3.09
C ARG A 107 -10.88 2.20 -2.59
N GLY A 108 -11.76 1.32 -2.12
CA GLY A 108 -11.43 -0.06 -1.79
C GLY A 108 -11.21 -0.90 -3.04
N ILE A 109 -10.22 -1.78 -3.01
CA ILE A 109 -9.91 -2.72 -4.08
C ILE A 109 -10.38 -4.11 -3.65
N ASP A 110 -11.09 -4.79 -4.53
CA ASP A 110 -11.47 -6.19 -4.32
C ASP A 110 -10.28 -7.09 -4.64
N LEU A 111 -9.57 -7.47 -3.60
CA LEU A 111 -8.26 -8.13 -3.69
C LEU A 111 -8.38 -9.55 -4.23
N ALA A 112 -7.46 -9.94 -5.11
CA ALA A 112 -7.17 -11.34 -5.38
C ALA A 112 -6.75 -12.05 -4.08
N LEU A 113 -6.98 -13.35 -4.03
CA LEU A 113 -6.67 -14.18 -2.85
C LEU A 113 -5.56 -15.17 -3.19
N THR A 114 -4.67 -15.42 -2.23
CA THR A 114 -3.70 -16.51 -2.28
C THR A 114 -4.01 -17.49 -1.15
N GLY A 115 -4.31 -18.75 -1.48
CA GLY A 115 -4.77 -19.73 -0.49
C GLY A 115 -5.96 -19.25 0.35
N GLY A 116 -6.92 -18.52 -0.26
CA GLY A 116 -8.11 -17.98 0.40
C GLY A 116 -7.85 -16.76 1.29
N SER A 117 -6.63 -16.20 1.33
CA SER A 117 -6.26 -15.02 2.11
C SER A 117 -5.98 -13.82 1.23
N PRO A 118 -6.39 -12.60 1.59
CA PRO A 118 -6.05 -11.39 0.84
C PRO A 118 -4.55 -11.12 0.93
N PHE A 119 -3.97 -10.63 -0.18
CA PHE A 119 -2.56 -10.25 -0.20
C PHE A 119 -2.34 -8.95 -0.96
N ASP A 120 -1.24 -8.30 -0.67
CA ASP A 120 -0.65 -7.25 -1.48
C ASP A 120 0.85 -7.53 -1.69
N LEU A 121 1.41 -6.87 -2.67
CA LEU A 121 2.80 -7.04 -3.08
C LEU A 121 3.62 -5.84 -2.62
N ARG A 122 4.82 -6.09 -2.07
CA ARG A 122 5.83 -5.09 -1.87
C ARG A 122 6.78 -5.09 -3.06
N VAL A 123 6.85 -3.96 -3.76
CA VAL A 123 7.87 -3.69 -4.79
C VAL A 123 8.96 -2.84 -4.14
N MET A 124 10.14 -3.42 -3.97
CA MET A 124 11.31 -2.73 -3.43
C MET A 124 12.14 -2.16 -4.56
N THR A 125 12.31 -0.84 -4.56
CA THR A 125 13.09 -0.13 -5.56
C THR A 125 14.14 0.73 -4.86
N GLN A 126 15.38 0.68 -5.34
CA GLN A 126 16.53 1.34 -4.72
C GLN A 126 17.41 2.01 -5.80
N LYS A 127 18.12 3.05 -5.41
CA LYS A 127 18.98 3.81 -6.32
C LYS A 127 20.36 3.17 -6.46
N ASP A 128 20.80 2.98 -7.69
CA ASP A 128 22.14 2.50 -8.05
C ASP A 128 22.74 3.42 -9.12
N GLY A 129 23.86 4.09 -8.81
CA GLY A 129 24.52 5.00 -9.74
C GLY A 129 23.61 6.06 -10.36
N GLY A 130 22.61 6.53 -9.61
CA GLY A 130 21.63 7.51 -10.11
C GLY A 130 20.35 6.89 -10.73
N ARG A 131 20.36 5.63 -11.12
CA ARG A 131 19.20 4.93 -11.69
C ARG A 131 18.39 4.23 -10.61
N TRP A 132 17.07 4.14 -10.79
CA TRP A 132 16.21 3.33 -9.97
C TRP A 132 16.18 1.89 -10.47
N VAL A 133 16.30 0.94 -9.57
CA VAL A 133 16.34 -0.49 -9.86
C VAL A 133 15.41 -1.23 -8.91
N THR A 134 14.56 -2.08 -9.43
CA THR A 134 13.73 -2.96 -8.59
C THR A 134 14.58 -4.09 -8.04
N THR A 135 14.80 -4.06 -6.72
CA THR A 135 15.70 -4.99 -6.03
C THR A 135 15.01 -6.22 -5.48
N ALA A 136 13.71 -6.16 -5.21
CA ALA A 136 12.92 -7.32 -4.81
C ALA A 136 11.42 -7.10 -4.98
N LEU A 137 10.69 -8.20 -5.20
CA LEU A 137 9.24 -8.29 -5.05
C LEU A 137 8.93 -9.38 -4.03
N PHE A 138 7.98 -9.13 -3.13
CA PHE A 138 7.47 -10.13 -2.20
C PHE A 138 6.03 -9.82 -1.78
N ALA A 139 5.33 -10.82 -1.29
CA ALA A 139 3.95 -10.68 -0.88
C ALA A 139 3.81 -10.47 0.64
N LYS A 140 2.82 -9.68 1.02
CA LYS A 140 2.30 -9.56 2.38
C LYS A 140 0.91 -10.19 2.38
N ILE A 141 0.74 -11.31 3.05
CA ILE A 141 -0.50 -12.07 3.10
C ILE A 141 -1.21 -11.72 4.41
N GLY A 142 -2.42 -11.20 4.28
CA GLY A 142 -3.25 -10.80 5.41
C GLY A 142 -3.91 -11.98 6.11
N LYS A 143 -4.27 -11.79 7.37
CA LYS A 143 -5.14 -12.73 8.07
C LYS A 143 -6.57 -12.56 7.60
N LYS A 144 -7.27 -13.69 7.33
CA LYS A 144 -8.69 -13.70 6.94
C LYS A 144 -9.53 -12.86 7.92
N GLY A 145 -10.40 -11.99 7.38
CA GLY A 145 -11.28 -11.13 8.17
C GLY A 145 -10.64 -9.85 8.74
N LYS A 146 -9.34 -9.63 8.56
CA LYS A 146 -8.70 -8.35 8.94
C LYS A 146 -8.86 -7.28 7.85
N VAL A 147 -8.79 -6.02 8.27
CA VAL A 147 -8.98 -4.84 7.40
C VAL A 147 -7.75 -4.57 6.51
N VAL A 148 -6.57 -5.01 6.96
CA VAL A 148 -5.28 -4.74 6.31
C VAL A 148 -4.42 -6.01 6.26
N THR A 149 -3.53 -6.07 5.28
CA THR A 149 -2.58 -7.18 5.03
C THR A 149 -1.27 -7.06 5.82
N ASN A 150 -1.10 -6.03 6.65
CA ASN A 150 0.17 -5.72 7.30
C ASN A 150 0.67 -6.83 8.25
N TYR A 151 1.99 -7.08 8.21
CA TYR A 151 2.70 -8.02 9.10
C TYR A 151 2.40 -7.77 10.59
N HIS A 152 2.42 -6.52 11.03
CA HIS A 152 2.11 -6.13 12.42
C HIS A 152 0.65 -6.40 12.84
N SER A 153 -0.23 -6.72 11.91
CA SER A 153 -1.63 -7.09 12.16
C SER A 153 -1.86 -8.61 12.10
N GLY A 154 -0.79 -9.40 12.23
CA GLY A 154 -0.83 -10.85 12.18
C GLY A 154 -0.77 -11.43 10.75
N GLY A 155 -0.36 -10.62 9.77
CA GLY A 155 -0.05 -11.08 8.42
C GLY A 155 1.32 -11.79 8.37
N ARG A 156 1.59 -12.48 7.25
CA ARG A 156 2.87 -13.12 6.97
C ARG A 156 3.47 -12.62 5.67
N VAL A 157 4.78 -12.75 5.51
CA VAL A 157 5.48 -12.50 4.25
C VAL A 157 5.63 -13.82 3.50
N ALA A 158 5.54 -13.77 2.17
CA ALA A 158 5.79 -14.90 1.28
C ALA A 158 6.64 -14.46 0.09
N ALA A 159 7.31 -15.40 -0.55
CA ALA A 159 7.98 -15.14 -1.81
C ALA A 159 6.95 -14.72 -2.87
N PHE A 160 7.35 -13.82 -3.77
CA PHE A 160 6.47 -13.30 -4.82
C PHE A 160 5.85 -14.44 -5.65
N LYS A 161 6.71 -15.36 -6.15
CA LYS A 161 6.28 -16.47 -6.99
C LYS A 161 5.27 -17.38 -6.29
N ASP A 162 5.49 -17.69 -5.01
CA ASP A 162 4.62 -18.57 -4.24
C ASP A 162 3.24 -17.96 -4.02
N ALA A 163 3.20 -16.66 -3.69
CA ALA A 163 1.93 -15.96 -3.52
C ALA A 163 1.13 -15.88 -4.82
N MET A 164 1.80 -15.62 -5.95
CA MET A 164 1.18 -15.57 -7.27
C MET A 164 0.67 -16.94 -7.71
N LYS A 165 1.45 -18.02 -7.51
CA LYS A 165 0.99 -19.39 -7.75
C LYS A 165 -0.21 -19.76 -6.88
N GLY A 166 -0.18 -19.43 -5.61
CA GLY A 166 -1.30 -19.64 -4.69
C GLY A 166 -2.56 -18.84 -5.05
N ALA A 167 -2.43 -17.82 -5.88
CA ALA A 167 -3.53 -17.05 -6.46
C ALA A 167 -3.95 -17.55 -7.86
N GLY A 168 -3.38 -18.65 -8.36
CA GLY A 168 -3.75 -19.29 -9.63
C GLY A 168 -3.05 -18.76 -10.87
N TYR A 169 -1.99 -17.93 -10.74
CA TYR A 169 -1.26 -17.39 -11.88
C TYR A 169 -0.27 -18.41 -12.44
N SER A 170 -0.18 -18.49 -13.79
CA SER A 170 0.80 -19.30 -14.50
C SER A 170 2.22 -18.72 -14.39
N ASP A 171 3.26 -19.52 -14.65
CA ASP A 171 4.64 -19.05 -14.63
C ASP A 171 4.89 -17.92 -15.65
N SER A 172 4.23 -17.95 -16.82
CA SER A 172 4.30 -16.88 -17.82
C SER A 172 3.68 -15.57 -17.30
N SER A 173 2.48 -15.63 -16.73
CA SER A 173 1.80 -14.48 -16.10
C SER A 173 2.58 -13.91 -14.92
N ILE A 174 3.24 -14.76 -14.12
CA ILE A 174 4.12 -14.36 -13.03
C ILE A 174 5.33 -13.58 -13.57
N GLY A 175 5.94 -14.06 -14.67
CA GLY A 175 7.05 -13.37 -15.32
C GLY A 175 6.66 -11.99 -15.86
N GLU A 176 5.49 -11.89 -16.49
CA GLU A 176 4.95 -10.61 -16.95
C GLU A 176 4.65 -9.66 -15.78
N ALA A 177 3.96 -10.14 -14.74
CA ALA A 177 3.68 -9.38 -13.54
C ALA A 177 4.96 -8.85 -12.89
N TYR A 178 6.02 -9.65 -12.84
CA TYR A 178 7.32 -9.24 -12.31
C TYR A 178 7.88 -8.04 -13.06
N ARG A 179 7.89 -8.09 -14.39
CA ARG A 179 8.39 -6.99 -15.24
C ARG A 179 7.54 -5.72 -15.08
N ARG A 180 6.21 -5.84 -15.11
CA ARG A 180 5.29 -4.69 -14.96
C ARG A 180 5.40 -4.03 -13.59
N LEU A 181 5.49 -4.82 -12.53
CA LEU A 181 5.69 -4.32 -11.16
C LEU A 181 7.06 -3.67 -10.99
N GLY A 182 8.10 -4.22 -11.63
CA GLY A 182 9.43 -3.63 -11.68
C GLY A 182 9.38 -2.23 -12.30
N PHE A 183 8.76 -2.12 -13.46
CA PHE A 183 8.54 -0.83 -14.12
C PHE A 183 7.81 0.19 -13.23
N LEU A 184 6.72 -0.22 -12.56
CA LEU A 184 5.99 0.67 -11.64
C LEU A 184 6.86 1.15 -10.48
N GLY A 185 7.72 0.29 -9.95
CA GLY A 185 8.67 0.66 -8.89
C GLY A 185 9.66 1.72 -9.36
N GLU A 186 10.25 1.51 -10.53
CA GLU A 186 11.25 2.41 -11.12
C GLU A 186 10.63 3.75 -11.54
N ALA A 187 9.45 3.71 -12.16
CA ALA A 187 8.67 4.91 -12.49
C ALA A 187 8.31 5.72 -11.24
N ALA A 188 7.91 5.06 -10.14
CA ALA A 188 7.66 5.74 -8.88
C ALA A 188 8.93 6.39 -8.31
N GLY A 189 10.07 5.72 -8.40
CA GLY A 189 11.36 6.31 -8.03
C GLY A 189 11.67 7.58 -8.81
N ALA A 190 11.56 7.53 -10.14
CA ALA A 190 11.76 8.67 -11.01
C ALA A 190 10.75 9.80 -10.76
N CYS A 191 9.48 9.46 -10.54
CA CYS A 191 8.43 10.41 -10.16
C CYS A 191 8.80 11.17 -8.88
N PHE A 192 9.25 10.46 -7.85
CA PHE A 192 9.61 11.08 -6.57
C PHE A 192 10.84 11.99 -6.69
N ASP A 193 11.84 11.62 -7.50
CA ASP A 193 13.01 12.48 -7.76
C ASP A 193 12.64 13.82 -8.44
N ARG A 194 11.64 13.83 -9.32
CA ARG A 194 11.16 15.09 -9.94
C ARG A 194 10.55 16.06 -8.93
N HIS A 195 10.04 15.57 -7.81
CA HIS A 195 9.41 16.39 -6.78
C HIS A 195 10.33 16.78 -5.63
N LEU A 196 11.30 15.92 -5.30
CA LEU A 196 12.22 16.16 -4.20
C LEU A 196 13.44 15.23 -4.27
N ASP A 197 14.62 15.81 -4.30
CA ASP A 197 15.87 15.08 -4.30
C ASP A 197 16.16 14.30 -3.00
N GLY A 198 17.02 13.31 -3.12
CA GLY A 198 17.64 12.63 -2.00
C GLY A 198 16.94 11.35 -1.55
N PHE A 199 15.97 10.83 -2.31
CA PHE A 199 15.48 9.46 -2.11
C PHE A 199 16.51 8.44 -2.59
N ARG A 200 16.64 7.34 -1.83
CA ARG A 200 17.53 6.20 -2.14
C ARG A 200 16.79 4.88 -2.17
N GLU A 201 15.60 4.82 -1.59
CA GLU A 201 14.74 3.65 -1.56
C GLU A 201 13.28 4.03 -1.53
N ILE A 202 12.47 3.27 -2.23
CA ILE A 202 11.00 3.34 -2.23
C ILE A 202 10.46 1.92 -2.19
N GLY A 203 9.42 1.70 -1.41
CA GLY A 203 8.64 0.47 -1.42
C GLY A 203 7.20 0.76 -1.77
N LEU A 204 6.72 0.28 -2.92
CA LEU A 204 5.31 0.34 -3.23
C LEU A 204 4.57 -0.82 -2.57
N ASP A 205 3.39 -0.54 -2.04
CA ASP A 205 2.41 -1.54 -1.69
C ASP A 205 1.39 -1.61 -2.83
N VAL A 206 1.38 -2.75 -3.56
CA VAL A 206 0.58 -2.93 -4.77
C VAL A 206 -0.41 -4.06 -4.55
N ALA A 207 -1.70 -3.76 -4.68
CA ALA A 207 -2.76 -4.77 -4.71
C ALA A 207 -2.91 -5.34 -6.14
N ILE A 208 -3.38 -6.58 -6.22
CA ILE A 208 -3.94 -7.17 -7.44
C ILE A 208 -5.44 -7.34 -7.18
N ASP A 209 -6.29 -6.82 -8.08
CA ASP A 209 -7.72 -7.07 -7.99
C ASP A 209 -8.09 -8.44 -8.64
N LYS A 210 -9.36 -8.83 -8.52
CA LYS A 210 -9.85 -10.10 -9.06
C LYS A 210 -9.75 -10.21 -10.59
N GLU A 211 -9.66 -9.07 -11.28
CA GLU A 211 -9.48 -8.96 -12.72
C GLU A 211 -7.99 -8.94 -13.12
N GLY A 212 -7.06 -9.08 -12.15
CA GLY A 212 -5.61 -9.10 -12.38
C GLY A 212 -4.98 -7.71 -12.59
N ARG A 213 -5.70 -6.61 -12.33
CA ARG A 213 -5.17 -5.25 -12.44
C ARG A 213 -4.38 -4.87 -11.20
N PHE A 214 -3.31 -4.11 -11.40
CA PHE A 214 -2.47 -3.60 -10.32
C PHE A 214 -2.97 -2.26 -9.79
N TRP A 215 -2.89 -2.07 -8.45
CA TRP A 215 -3.29 -0.85 -7.76
C TRP A 215 -2.26 -0.45 -6.71
N ILE A 216 -1.63 0.70 -6.86
CA ILE A 216 -0.66 1.24 -5.90
C ILE A 216 -1.42 1.80 -4.69
N LEU A 217 -1.46 1.06 -3.61
CA LEU A 217 -2.16 1.44 -2.39
C LEU A 217 -1.41 2.51 -1.59
N GLU A 218 -0.08 2.41 -1.57
CA GLU A 218 0.81 3.32 -0.84
C GLU A 218 2.25 3.24 -1.37
N ALA A 219 2.96 4.38 -1.35
CA ALA A 219 4.41 4.42 -1.49
C ALA A 219 5.07 4.71 -0.13
N ASN A 220 6.09 3.93 0.23
CA ASN A 220 6.85 4.03 1.45
C ASN A 220 8.28 4.47 1.15
N THR A 221 8.70 5.62 1.67
CA THR A 221 10.05 6.18 1.46
C THR A 221 11.08 5.70 2.50
N ARG A 222 10.68 4.80 3.39
CA ARG A 222 11.54 4.03 4.31
C ARG A 222 10.93 2.65 4.51
N PRO A 223 10.88 1.83 3.43
CA PRO A 223 10.19 0.56 3.44
C PRO A 223 10.86 -0.45 4.37
N GLN A 224 10.05 -1.26 5.06
CA GLN A 224 10.56 -2.38 5.86
C GLN A 224 10.65 -3.64 4.99
N TYR A 225 11.73 -4.40 5.17
CA TYR A 225 12.00 -5.63 4.44
C TYR A 225 12.58 -6.76 5.33
N TYR A 226 12.76 -6.53 6.63
CA TYR A 226 13.36 -7.51 7.53
C TYR A 226 12.69 -8.89 7.55
N PRO A 227 11.34 -9.01 7.49
CA PRO A 227 10.69 -10.32 7.47
C PRO A 227 11.08 -11.19 6.28
N LEU A 228 11.56 -10.58 5.18
CA LEU A 228 12.00 -11.29 3.98
C LEU A 228 13.23 -12.19 4.24
N LYS A 229 14.03 -11.89 5.27
CA LYS A 229 15.22 -12.67 5.63
C LYS A 229 14.95 -14.16 5.81
N ASN A 230 13.75 -14.49 6.33
CA ASN A 230 13.35 -15.88 6.60
C ASN A 230 12.59 -16.54 5.45
N VAL A 231 12.27 -15.78 4.39
CA VAL A 231 11.44 -16.22 3.26
C VAL A 231 12.26 -16.30 1.97
N ASP A 232 13.05 -15.26 1.70
CA ASP A 232 13.92 -15.17 0.52
C ASP A 232 15.23 -14.47 0.92
N ARG A 233 16.23 -15.29 1.26
CA ARG A 233 17.55 -14.81 1.68
C ARG A 233 18.28 -14.07 0.56
N SER A 234 18.08 -14.46 -0.70
CA SER A 234 18.76 -13.85 -1.84
C SER A 234 18.25 -12.43 -2.07
N ALA A 235 16.93 -12.24 -2.11
CA ALA A 235 16.31 -10.94 -2.21
C ALA A 235 16.63 -10.06 -1.00
N TYR A 236 16.62 -10.62 0.21
CA TYR A 236 17.02 -9.90 1.43
C TYR A 236 18.47 -9.39 1.36
N ARG A 237 19.42 -10.22 0.91
CA ARG A 237 20.82 -9.84 0.74
C ARG A 237 20.92 -8.71 -0.28
N ARG A 238 20.32 -8.86 -1.45
CA ARG A 238 20.31 -7.83 -2.51
C ARG A 238 19.82 -6.48 -1.98
N ILE A 239 18.65 -6.43 -1.33
CA ILE A 239 18.15 -5.19 -0.71
C ILE A 239 19.14 -4.65 0.30
N SER A 240 19.72 -5.50 1.16
CA SER A 240 20.65 -5.10 2.21
C SER A 240 21.95 -4.51 1.65
N ASP A 241 22.46 -5.07 0.55
CA ASP A 241 23.70 -4.58 -0.07
C ASP A 241 23.49 -3.21 -0.72
N TYR A 242 22.37 -2.98 -1.37
CA TYR A 242 21.98 -1.64 -1.80
C TYR A 242 21.80 -0.69 -0.61
N ALA A 243 21.15 -1.14 0.44
CA ALA A 243 20.85 -0.34 1.63
C ALA A 243 22.12 0.13 2.37
N LYS A 244 23.18 -0.69 2.40
CA LYS A 244 24.49 -0.32 2.95
C LYS A 244 25.10 0.89 2.24
N LYS A 245 24.92 1.02 0.91
CA LYS A 245 25.47 2.13 0.10
C LYS A 245 25.00 3.50 0.56
N TYR A 246 23.84 3.58 1.24
CA TYR A 246 23.31 4.83 1.80
C TYR A 246 23.11 4.80 3.32
N GLY A 247 23.90 3.96 4.01
CA GLY A 247 24.03 3.98 5.46
C GLY A 247 22.86 3.33 6.22
N ARG A 248 22.04 2.48 5.58
CA ARG A 248 21.04 1.69 6.27
C ARG A 248 21.67 0.41 6.82
N GLY A 249 22.35 0.53 7.95
CA GLY A 249 22.95 -0.60 8.66
C GLY A 249 21.95 -1.36 9.53
N LYS A 250 22.41 -2.47 10.14
CA LYS A 250 21.67 -3.18 11.19
C LYS A 250 21.26 -2.19 12.27
N ARG A 251 19.98 -2.18 12.70
CA ARG A 251 19.65 -1.61 14.02
C ARG A 251 20.50 -2.35 15.04
N ARG A 252 21.35 -1.62 15.75
CA ARG A 252 21.93 -2.08 17.01
C ARG A 252 20.81 -2.35 17.99
#